data_e295b64dd4acc0b958e6539a5805c736
#
_entry.id   e295b64dd4acc0b958e6539a5805c736
#
_cell.length_a   1.000
_cell.length_b   1.000
_cell.length_c   1.000
_cell.angle_alpha   90.00
_cell.angle_beta   90.00
_cell.angle_gamma   90.00
#
_symmetry.space_group_name_H-M   'P 1'
#
loop_
_entity.id
_entity.type
_entity.pdbx_description
1 polymer ?
#
loop_
_entity_poly.entity_id
_entity_poly.type
_entity_poly.pdbx_seq_one_letter_code
_entity_poly.pdbx_strand_id
1 'polypeptide(L)'
;VSKYVNLETAGEWSLSRTAFALLLPLTLLSNQNNEINKKTFIKAVRWIKDYRTWKKYWTELVEKSVLIQVDKNIWMVCPHMCYTDGTSHNALIHKWNEVRNATN
;
A
#
# COMPACT_ATOMS: atom_id res chain seq x y z
N VAL A 1 -6.82 9.67 14.90
CA VAL A 1 -7.10 8.60 13.93
C VAL A 1 -6.02 7.55 14.04
N SER A 2 -6.40 6.32 14.35
CA SER A 2 -5.46 5.21 14.49
C SER A 2 -5.27 4.50 13.16
N LYS A 3 -4.03 4.03 12.94
CA LYS A 3 -3.68 3.26 11.75
C LYS A 3 -3.10 1.92 12.17
N TYR A 4 -3.43 0.87 11.42
CA TYR A 4 -3.09 -0.50 11.78
C TYR A 4 -2.33 -1.19 10.67
N VAL A 5 -1.34 -2.00 11.06
CA VAL A 5 -0.64 -2.92 10.15
C VAL A 5 -0.82 -4.32 10.71
N ASN A 6 -1.31 -5.24 9.89
CA ASN A 6 -1.42 -6.64 10.27
C ASN A 6 -0.11 -7.34 9.91
N LEU A 7 0.76 -7.49 10.89
CA LEU A 7 2.09 -8.09 10.68
C LEU A 7 2.03 -9.56 10.27
N GLU A 8 1.04 -10.27 10.78
CA GLU A 8 0.86 -11.69 10.43
C GLU A 8 0.51 -11.85 8.95
N THR A 9 -0.48 -11.10 8.48
CA THR A 9 -0.86 -11.11 7.07
C THR A 9 0.30 -10.60 6.19
N ALA A 10 0.97 -9.52 6.61
CA ALA A 10 2.10 -8.97 5.88
C ALA A 10 3.23 -10.01 5.72
N GLY A 11 3.45 -10.83 6.75
CA GLY A 11 4.46 -11.90 6.69
C GLY A 11 4.17 -12.96 5.63
N GLU A 12 2.89 -13.19 5.33
CA GLU A 12 2.49 -14.19 4.33
C GLU A 12 2.83 -13.77 2.89
N TRP A 13 3.04 -12.47 2.65
CA TRP A 13 3.39 -11.95 1.33
C TRP A 13 4.83 -12.21 0.91
N SER A 14 5.69 -12.66 1.83
CA SER A 14 7.12 -12.94 1.57
C SER A 14 7.83 -11.75 0.93
N LEU A 15 7.58 -10.56 1.45
CA LEU A 15 8.20 -9.33 0.96
C LEU A 15 9.69 -9.28 1.32
N SER A 16 10.49 -8.63 0.48
CA SER A 16 11.86 -8.29 0.83
C SER A 16 11.87 -7.37 2.05
N ARG A 17 13.02 -7.30 2.75
CA ARG A 17 13.16 -6.48 3.94
C ARG A 17 12.79 -5.01 3.69
N THR A 18 13.25 -4.44 2.58
CA THR A 18 12.99 -3.05 2.24
C THR A 18 11.53 -2.83 1.81
N ALA A 19 10.97 -3.74 1.02
CA ALA A 19 9.56 -3.65 0.64
C ALA A 19 8.66 -3.75 1.88
N PHE A 20 9.00 -4.65 2.81
CA PHE A 20 8.29 -4.76 4.09
C PHE A 20 8.36 -3.46 4.89
N ALA A 21 9.54 -2.81 4.91
CA ALA A 21 9.73 -1.55 5.60
C ALA A 21 8.88 -0.41 5.01
N LEU A 22 8.52 -0.48 3.73
CA LEU A 22 7.65 0.52 3.11
C LEU A 22 6.20 0.46 3.59
N LEU A 23 5.78 -0.64 4.22
CA LEU A 23 4.41 -0.78 4.73
C LEU A 23 4.08 0.29 5.77
N LEU A 24 5.04 0.67 6.61
CA LEU A 24 4.81 1.70 7.62
C LEU A 24 4.50 3.06 6.99
N PRO A 25 5.34 3.62 6.12
CA PRO A 25 5.00 4.89 5.48
C PRO A 25 3.76 4.80 4.57
N LEU A 26 3.51 3.66 3.91
CA LEU A 26 2.28 3.47 3.15
C LEU A 26 1.06 3.60 4.05
N THR A 27 1.08 2.98 5.22
CA THR A 27 -0.02 3.05 6.17
C THR A 27 -0.20 4.48 6.70
N LEU A 28 0.91 5.14 7.07
CA LEU A 28 0.86 6.48 7.64
C LEU A 28 0.38 7.53 6.65
N LEU A 29 0.70 7.39 5.38
CA LEU A 29 0.39 8.38 4.35
C LEU A 29 -0.90 8.10 3.58
N SER A 30 -1.46 6.91 3.72
CA SER A 30 -2.73 6.57 3.06
C SER A 30 -3.89 7.27 3.76
N ASN A 31 -4.94 7.57 2.99
CA ASN A 31 -6.16 8.17 3.53
C ASN A 31 -7.10 7.10 4.08
N GLN A 32 -8.32 7.51 4.48
CA GLN A 32 -9.33 6.60 5.03
C GLN A 32 -9.79 5.53 4.06
N ASN A 33 -9.59 5.75 2.76
CA ASN A 33 -9.94 4.79 1.70
C ASN A 33 -8.75 3.93 1.29
N ASN A 34 -7.69 3.91 2.08
CA ASN A 34 -6.43 3.21 1.78
C ASN A 34 -5.78 3.67 0.47
N GLU A 35 -6.06 4.89 0.06
CA GLU A 35 -5.49 5.45 -1.16
C GLU A 35 -4.28 6.31 -0.86
N ILE A 36 -3.29 6.26 -1.76
CA ILE A 36 -2.07 7.03 -1.63
C ILE A 36 -1.71 7.64 -2.98
N ASN A 37 -1.24 8.88 -2.96
CA ASN A 37 -0.70 9.53 -4.15
C ASN A 37 0.77 9.14 -4.29
N LYS A 38 1.11 8.49 -5.39
CA LYS A 38 2.46 7.99 -5.64
C LYS A 38 3.52 9.08 -5.59
N LYS A 39 3.25 10.25 -6.17
CA LYS A 39 4.21 11.36 -6.18
C LYS A 39 4.48 11.89 -4.78
N THR A 40 3.43 12.01 -3.97
CA THR A 40 3.56 12.44 -2.57
C THR A 40 4.35 11.42 -1.76
N PHE A 41 4.08 10.15 -1.99
CA PHE A 41 4.76 9.05 -1.31
C PHE A 41 6.26 9.05 -1.62
N ILE A 42 6.64 9.21 -2.90
CA ILE A 42 8.05 9.28 -3.31
C ILE A 42 8.79 10.39 -2.58
N LYS A 43 8.16 11.56 -2.45
CA LYS A 43 8.77 12.70 -1.74
C LYS A 43 8.95 12.42 -0.26
N ALA A 44 8.03 11.68 0.34
CA ALA A 44 8.07 11.37 1.77
C ALA A 44 9.13 10.32 2.13
N VAL A 45 9.43 9.39 1.22
CA VAL A 45 10.39 8.31 1.49
C VAL A 45 11.79 8.65 0.94
N ARG A 46 12.25 9.86 1.24
CA ARG A 46 13.54 10.37 0.76
C ARG A 46 14.76 9.60 1.26
N TRP A 47 14.60 8.78 2.29
CA TRP A 47 15.67 7.93 2.78
C TRP A 47 16.07 6.84 1.76
N ILE A 48 15.23 6.59 0.76
CA ILE A 48 15.60 5.73 -0.37
C ILE A 48 16.24 6.64 -1.42
N LYS A 49 17.56 6.67 -1.43
CA LYS A 49 18.33 7.66 -2.21
C LYS A 49 18.36 7.38 -3.72
N ASP A 50 18.26 6.13 -4.12
CA ASP A 50 18.40 5.73 -5.51
C ASP A 50 17.03 5.44 -6.11
N TYR A 51 16.70 6.15 -7.20
CA TYR A 51 15.46 5.96 -7.93
C TYR A 51 15.28 4.51 -8.42
N ARG A 52 16.37 3.86 -8.85
CA ARG A 52 16.31 2.47 -9.32
C ARG A 52 15.90 1.52 -8.20
N THR A 53 16.46 1.72 -7.02
CA THR A 53 16.14 0.94 -5.82
C THR A 53 14.69 1.16 -5.43
N TRP A 54 14.24 2.42 -5.43
CA TRP A 54 12.87 2.77 -5.13
C TRP A 54 11.89 2.07 -6.08
N LYS A 55 12.17 2.15 -7.39
CA LYS A 55 11.35 1.54 -8.42
C LYS A 55 11.25 0.02 -8.24
N LYS A 56 12.35 -0.62 -7.89
CA LYS A 56 12.40 -2.06 -7.63
C LYS A 56 11.44 -2.47 -6.51
N TYR A 57 11.46 -1.75 -5.39
CA TYR A 57 10.60 -2.09 -4.26
C TYR A 57 9.13 -1.76 -4.51
N TRP A 58 8.86 -0.68 -5.22
CA TRP A 58 7.50 -0.36 -5.64
C TRP A 58 6.95 -1.46 -6.55
N THR A 59 7.73 -1.89 -7.52
CA THR A 59 7.37 -2.97 -8.44
C THR A 59 7.09 -4.27 -7.70
N GLU A 60 7.90 -4.59 -6.68
CA GLU A 60 7.66 -5.77 -5.85
C GLU A 60 6.30 -5.69 -5.15
N LEU A 61 5.95 -4.54 -4.59
CA LEU A 61 4.65 -4.35 -3.93
C LEU A 61 3.49 -4.49 -4.90
N VAL A 62 3.64 -3.99 -6.12
CA VAL A 62 2.61 -4.12 -7.17
C VAL A 62 2.48 -5.57 -7.61
N GLU A 63 3.59 -6.25 -7.87
CA GLU A 63 3.57 -7.65 -8.31
C GLU A 63 2.95 -8.58 -7.26
N LYS A 64 3.16 -8.28 -5.99
CA LYS A 64 2.60 -9.08 -4.89
C LYS A 64 1.22 -8.61 -4.45
N SER A 65 0.59 -7.74 -5.23
CA SER A 65 -0.77 -7.24 -4.98
C SER A 65 -0.94 -6.52 -3.65
N VAL A 66 0.10 -5.88 -3.16
CA VAL A 66 0.02 -4.98 -2.00
C VAL A 66 -0.53 -3.62 -2.43
N LEU A 67 -0.23 -3.20 -3.67
CA LEU A 67 -0.67 -1.95 -4.27
C LEU A 67 -1.40 -2.23 -5.58
N ILE A 68 -2.55 -1.57 -5.77
CA ILE A 68 -3.30 -1.62 -7.02
C ILE A 68 -3.59 -0.19 -7.48
N GLN A 69 -3.30 0.09 -8.74
CA GLN A 69 -3.56 1.42 -9.31
C GLN A 69 -5.06 1.63 -9.52
N VAL A 70 -5.58 2.72 -8.96
CA VAL A 70 -7.01 3.07 -9.10
C VAL A 70 -7.21 4.29 -9.98
N ASP A 71 -6.19 5.14 -10.13
CA ASP A 71 -6.21 6.29 -11.01
C ASP A 71 -4.77 6.63 -11.39
N LYS A 72 -4.55 7.66 -12.19
CA LYS A 72 -3.23 7.99 -12.78
C LYS A 72 -2.09 8.02 -11.75
N ASN A 73 -2.26 8.71 -10.63
CA ASN A 73 -1.24 8.79 -9.58
C ASN A 73 -1.74 8.22 -8.25
N ILE A 74 -2.93 7.64 -8.24
CA ILE A 74 -3.57 7.15 -7.02
C ILE A 74 -3.52 5.63 -6.99
N TRP A 75 -3.02 5.09 -5.89
CA TRP A 75 -2.89 3.66 -5.66
C TRP A 75 -3.61 3.27 -4.38
N MET A 76 -4.21 2.11 -4.35
CA MET A 76 -4.85 1.59 -3.15
C MET A 76 -3.94 0.56 -2.50
N VAL A 77 -3.76 0.69 -1.18
CA VAL A 77 -2.99 -0.25 -0.36
C VAL A 77 -3.92 -1.36 0.09
N CYS A 78 -3.43 -2.60 0.10
CA CYS A 78 -4.21 -3.78 0.49
C CYS A 78 -4.77 -3.63 1.92
N PRO A 79 -6.10 -3.62 2.11
CA PRO A 79 -6.70 -3.45 3.43
C PRO A 79 -6.59 -4.68 4.32
N HIS A 80 -6.23 -5.84 3.77
CA HIS A 80 -5.92 -7.02 4.59
C HIS A 80 -4.63 -6.84 5.37
N MET A 81 -3.76 -5.95 4.89
CA MET A 81 -2.44 -5.73 5.45
C MET A 81 -2.37 -4.48 6.31
N CYS A 82 -2.99 -3.39 5.88
CA CYS A 82 -2.99 -2.14 6.63
C CYS A 82 -4.27 -1.34 6.36
N TYR A 83 -4.74 -0.62 7.37
CA TYR A 83 -5.95 0.19 7.25
C TYR A 83 -5.96 1.32 8.29
N THR A 84 -6.82 2.31 8.04
CA THR A 84 -7.02 3.45 8.93
C THR A 84 -8.33 3.27 9.69
N ASP A 85 -8.31 3.51 11.00
CA ASP A 85 -9.51 3.49 11.83
C ASP A 85 -10.48 4.61 11.40
N GLY A 86 -11.77 4.38 11.65
CA GLY A 86 -12.82 5.33 11.28
C GLY A 86 -13.52 5.02 9.97
N THR A 87 -13.01 4.08 9.19
CA THR A 87 -13.67 3.54 7.99
C THR A 87 -13.97 2.07 8.22
N SER A 88 -15.12 1.61 7.77
CA SER A 88 -15.46 0.19 7.88
C SER A 88 -14.44 -0.66 7.14
N HIS A 89 -13.77 -1.55 7.87
CA HIS A 89 -12.79 -2.47 7.29
C HIS A 89 -13.42 -3.37 6.23
N ASN A 90 -14.65 -3.82 6.46
CA ASN A 90 -15.39 -4.64 5.50
C ASN A 90 -15.68 -3.88 4.20
N ALA A 91 -16.00 -2.58 4.29
CA ALA A 91 -16.22 -1.75 3.11
C ALA A 91 -14.92 -1.56 2.31
N LEU A 92 -13.78 -1.42 2.99
CA LEU A 92 -12.47 -1.33 2.32
C LEU A 92 -12.13 -2.62 1.60
N ILE A 93 -12.38 -3.77 2.22
CA ILE A 93 -12.13 -5.07 1.60
C ILE A 93 -13.03 -5.27 0.38
N HIS A 94 -14.28 -4.85 0.47
CA HIS A 94 -15.22 -4.93 -0.66
C HIS A 94 -14.73 -4.08 -1.84
N LYS A 95 -14.33 -2.84 -1.56
CA LYS A 95 -13.77 -1.94 -2.57
C LYS A 95 -12.49 -2.51 -3.19
N TRP A 96 -11.62 -3.07 -2.37
CA TRP A 96 -10.39 -3.71 -2.82
C TRP A 96 -10.66 -4.83 -3.80
N ASN A 97 -11.62 -5.68 -3.49
CA ASN A 97 -12.00 -6.79 -4.36
C ASN A 97 -12.59 -6.30 -5.69
N GLU A 98 -13.40 -5.23 -5.66
CA GLU A 98 -13.93 -4.62 -6.88
C GLU A 98 -12.82 -4.07 -7.78
N VAL A 99 -11.88 -3.31 -7.20
CA VAL A 99 -10.76 -2.73 -7.95
C VAL A 99 -9.87 -3.83 -8.52
N ARG A 100 -9.59 -4.86 -7.74
CA ARG A 100 -8.77 -6.00 -8.15
C ARG A 100 -9.40 -6.75 -9.31
N ASN A 101 -10.70 -6.99 -9.25
CA ASN A 101 -11.43 -7.69 -10.32
C ASN A 101 -11.51 -6.85 -11.60
N ALA A 102 -11.64 -5.53 -11.48
CA ALA A 102 -11.68 -4.62 -12.62
C ALA A 102 -10.32 -4.51 -13.32
N THR A 103 -9.21 -4.77 -12.62
CA THR A 103 -7.85 -4.66 -13.17
C THR A 103 -7.37 -5.97 -13.80
N ASN A 104 -8.04 -7.04 -13.52
CA ASN A 104 -7.75 -8.35 -14.12
C ASN A 104 -8.60 -8.53 -15.41
#